data_00c9cb8f7d0fa36c49c313430837afa1
#
_entry.id   00c9cb8f7d0fa36c49c313430837afa1
#
_cell.length_a   1.000
_cell.length_b   1.000
_cell.length_c   1.000
_cell.angle_alpha   90.00
_cell.angle_beta   90.00
_cell.angle_gamma   90.00
#
_symmetry.space_group_name_H-M   'P 1'
#
loop_
_entity.id
_entity.type
_entity.pdbx_description
1 polymer ?
#
loop_
_entity_poly.entity_id
_entity_poly.type
_entity_poly.pdbx_seq_one_letter_code
_entity_poly.pdbx_strand_id
1 'polypeptide(L)'
;MLDQEKIKDILVFASTEVDNYFGYKNVNKSLIELEYDPENNINPRLTPLVYRSFSIRISVIDIEKEGALTYSVNLGDFYNLQTLVPNKVSQRISSGINKEDIQKSLEVLDEYLIWRMTDAQKKVFGIPLDKEVLKED
;
A
#
# COMPACT_ATOMS: atom_id res chain seq x y z
N MET A 1 3.33 -12.55 -20.30
CA MET A 1 3.19 -11.10 -20.08
C MET A 1 1.76 -10.75 -19.78
N LEU A 2 1.53 -9.83 -18.82
CA LEU A 2 0.19 -9.35 -18.50
C LEU A 2 -0.32 -8.38 -19.57
N ASP A 3 -1.56 -8.56 -20.03
CA ASP A 3 -2.22 -7.56 -20.85
C ASP A 3 -2.85 -6.46 -19.98
N GLN A 4 -3.31 -5.39 -20.62
CA GLN A 4 -3.89 -4.25 -19.93
C GLN A 4 -5.13 -4.61 -19.11
N GLU A 5 -5.94 -5.54 -19.60
CA GLU A 5 -7.15 -5.96 -18.90
C GLU A 5 -6.82 -6.70 -17.61
N LYS A 6 -5.84 -7.59 -17.65
CA LYS A 6 -5.38 -8.29 -16.43
C LYS A 6 -4.74 -7.36 -15.42
N ILE A 7 -3.96 -6.39 -15.89
CA ILE A 7 -3.38 -5.35 -15.02
C ILE A 7 -4.50 -4.58 -14.33
N LYS A 8 -5.51 -4.18 -15.07
CA LYS A 8 -6.68 -3.48 -14.53
C LYS A 8 -7.39 -4.34 -13.49
N ASP A 9 -7.58 -5.62 -13.77
CA ASP A 9 -8.24 -6.53 -12.83
C ASP A 9 -7.46 -6.65 -11.51
N ILE A 10 -6.14 -6.72 -11.59
CA ILE A 10 -5.28 -6.75 -10.40
C ILE A 10 -5.48 -5.48 -9.57
N LEU A 11 -5.49 -4.32 -10.22
CA LEU A 11 -5.62 -3.04 -9.53
C LEU A 11 -7.03 -2.83 -8.96
N VAL A 12 -8.07 -3.25 -9.66
CA VAL A 12 -9.45 -3.22 -9.15
C VAL A 12 -9.57 -4.11 -7.91
N PHE A 13 -9.00 -5.30 -7.96
CA PHE A 13 -8.98 -6.21 -6.81
C PHE A 13 -8.23 -5.60 -5.64
N ALA A 14 -7.05 -5.04 -5.88
CA ALA A 14 -6.27 -4.37 -4.84
C ALA A 14 -7.03 -3.19 -4.24
N SER A 15 -7.72 -2.40 -5.06
CA SER A 15 -8.56 -1.29 -4.60
C SER A 15 -9.67 -1.78 -3.66
N THR A 16 -10.31 -2.88 -4.01
CA THR A 16 -11.35 -3.49 -3.18
C THR A 16 -10.77 -3.91 -1.82
N GLU A 17 -9.57 -4.50 -1.82
CA GLU A 17 -8.93 -4.92 -0.58
C GLU A 17 -8.49 -3.74 0.29
N VAL A 18 -8.07 -2.63 -0.32
CA VAL A 18 -7.79 -1.38 0.39
C VAL A 18 -9.08 -0.87 1.08
N ASP A 19 -10.19 -0.85 0.37
CA ASP A 19 -11.47 -0.42 0.93
C ASP A 19 -11.92 -1.35 2.06
N ASN A 20 -11.74 -2.65 1.91
CA ASN A 20 -12.09 -3.62 2.94
C ASN A 20 -11.23 -3.46 4.20
N TYR A 21 -9.95 -3.17 4.03
CA TYR A 21 -9.03 -3.03 5.15
C TYR A 21 -9.20 -1.70 5.88
N PHE A 22 -9.14 -0.59 5.14
CA PHE A 22 -9.14 0.74 5.73
C PHE A 22 -10.54 1.30 6.01
N GLY A 23 -11.55 0.86 5.26
CA GLY A 23 -12.93 1.30 5.45
C GLY A 23 -13.05 2.83 5.32
N TYR A 24 -13.67 3.47 6.31
CA TYR A 24 -13.87 4.91 6.32
C TYR A 24 -12.57 5.73 6.35
N LYS A 25 -11.45 5.11 6.69
CA LYS A 25 -10.13 5.75 6.72
C LYS A 25 -9.57 5.99 5.31
N ASN A 26 -10.14 5.32 4.31
CA ASN A 26 -9.82 5.55 2.90
C ASN A 26 -10.77 6.61 2.35
N VAL A 27 -10.29 7.85 2.22
CA VAL A 27 -11.12 9.03 1.96
C VAL A 27 -11.44 9.23 0.49
N ASN A 28 -10.57 8.79 -0.39
CA ASN A 28 -10.76 8.94 -1.83
C ASN A 28 -10.88 7.59 -2.50
N LYS A 29 -11.82 7.49 -3.44
CA LYS A 29 -11.79 6.38 -4.38
C LYS A 29 -10.45 6.42 -5.09
N SER A 30 -9.72 5.34 -4.97
CA SER A 30 -8.38 5.25 -5.51
C SER A 30 -8.39 5.41 -7.02
N LEU A 31 -7.57 6.32 -7.52
CA LEU A 31 -7.39 6.49 -8.94
C LEU A 31 -6.51 5.37 -9.48
N ILE A 32 -7.05 4.63 -10.44
CA ILE A 32 -6.29 3.60 -11.15
C ILE A 32 -5.69 4.20 -12.40
N GLU A 33 -4.37 4.12 -12.53
CA GLU A 33 -3.64 4.58 -13.69
C GLU A 33 -2.95 3.39 -14.34
N LEU A 34 -3.24 3.16 -15.62
CA LEU A 34 -2.74 1.98 -16.34
C LEU A 34 -1.46 2.26 -17.13
N GLU A 35 -0.97 3.48 -17.08
CA GLU A 35 0.25 3.87 -17.78
C GLU A 35 1.43 2.98 -17.39
N TYR A 36 2.12 2.45 -18.40
CA TYR A 36 3.29 1.61 -18.22
C TYR A 36 4.41 2.10 -19.12
N ASP A 37 5.49 2.59 -18.51
CA ASP A 37 6.68 3.07 -19.21
C ASP A 37 7.91 2.64 -18.40
N PRO A 38 8.43 1.44 -18.66
CA PRO A 38 9.54 0.90 -17.86
C PRO A 38 10.85 1.71 -18.02
N GLU A 39 11.05 2.39 -19.14
CA GLU A 39 12.23 3.24 -19.34
C GLU A 39 12.23 4.42 -18.38
N ASN A 40 11.06 4.96 -18.04
CA ASN A 40 10.90 6.07 -17.11
C ASN A 40 10.43 5.62 -15.74
N ASN A 41 10.51 4.31 -15.46
CA ASN A 41 10.14 3.72 -14.18
C ASN A 41 8.68 4.02 -13.80
N ILE A 42 7.79 4.03 -14.80
CA ILE A 42 6.35 4.23 -14.60
C ILE A 42 5.65 2.88 -14.71
N ASN A 43 4.97 2.50 -13.63
CA ASN A 43 4.21 1.26 -13.56
C ASN A 43 2.71 1.56 -13.39
N PRO A 44 1.83 0.66 -13.85
CA PRO A 44 0.41 0.78 -13.52
C PRO A 44 0.23 0.79 -12.01
N ARG A 45 -0.66 1.65 -11.52
CA ARG A 45 -0.70 1.93 -10.09
C ARG A 45 -2.06 2.39 -9.59
N LEU A 46 -2.20 2.26 -8.31
CA LEU A 46 -3.32 2.71 -7.51
C LEU A 46 -2.77 3.67 -6.44
N THR A 47 -3.41 4.83 -6.25
CA THR A 47 -2.89 5.84 -5.31
C THR A 47 -3.99 6.26 -4.32
N PRO A 48 -4.28 5.45 -3.28
CA PRO A 48 -5.25 5.84 -2.26
C PRO A 48 -4.69 6.87 -1.28
N LEU A 49 -5.61 7.65 -0.69
CA LEU A 49 -5.31 8.55 0.42
C LEU A 49 -5.96 7.96 1.68
N VAL A 50 -5.16 7.58 2.65
CA VAL A 50 -5.65 6.96 3.88
C VAL A 50 -5.38 7.86 5.09
N TYR A 51 -6.23 7.74 6.11
CA TYR A 51 -6.18 8.56 7.32
C TYR A 51 -6.19 10.06 7.03
N ARG A 52 -6.74 10.46 5.89
CA ARG A 52 -6.79 11.86 5.41
C ARG A 52 -5.42 12.54 5.34
N SER A 53 -4.34 11.80 5.47
CA SER A 53 -3.00 12.36 5.61
C SER A 53 -1.94 11.67 4.77
N PHE A 54 -2.13 10.40 4.42
CA PHE A 54 -1.08 9.62 3.79
C PHE A 54 -1.48 9.18 2.39
N SER A 55 -0.76 9.67 1.39
CA SER A 55 -0.86 9.12 0.03
C SER A 55 0.02 7.87 -0.03
N ILE A 56 -0.58 6.78 -0.45
CA ILE A 56 0.15 5.54 -0.69
C ILE A 56 0.06 5.19 -2.17
N ARG A 57 0.98 4.35 -2.63
CA ARG A 57 0.98 3.88 -4.01
C ARG A 57 1.16 2.38 -4.01
N ILE A 58 0.24 1.70 -4.69
CA ILE A 58 0.33 0.26 -4.93
C ILE A 58 0.56 0.09 -6.43
N SER A 59 1.72 -0.44 -6.79
CA SER A 59 2.13 -0.55 -8.20
C SER A 59 2.21 -2.00 -8.62
N VAL A 60 1.82 -2.27 -9.86
CA VAL A 60 1.99 -3.58 -10.49
C VAL A 60 3.38 -3.64 -11.11
N ILE A 61 4.17 -4.63 -10.70
CA ILE A 61 5.48 -4.92 -11.25
C ILE A 61 5.50 -6.34 -11.83
N ASP A 62 6.63 -6.79 -12.36
CA ASP A 62 6.79 -8.11 -13.00
C ASP A 62 5.75 -8.35 -14.09
N ILE A 63 5.46 -7.32 -14.86
CA ILE A 63 4.45 -7.34 -15.92
C ILE A 63 4.79 -8.36 -17.01
N GLU A 64 6.08 -8.58 -17.23
CA GLU A 64 6.57 -9.57 -18.20
C GLU A 64 6.28 -11.01 -17.75
N LYS A 65 5.90 -11.24 -16.52
CA LYS A 65 5.60 -12.54 -15.92
C LYS A 65 4.14 -12.59 -15.46
N GLU A 66 3.91 -12.89 -14.19
CA GLU A 66 2.57 -13.07 -13.62
C GLU A 66 2.05 -11.85 -12.90
N GLY A 67 2.91 -10.84 -12.72
CA GLY A 67 2.58 -9.66 -11.95
C GLY A 67 2.82 -9.84 -10.46
N ALA A 68 3.22 -8.74 -9.85
CA ALA A 68 3.42 -8.63 -8.40
C ALA A 68 3.04 -7.22 -7.98
N LEU A 69 2.90 -7.00 -6.68
CA LEU A 69 2.56 -5.68 -6.13
C LEU A 69 3.69 -5.16 -5.25
N THR A 70 3.95 -3.86 -5.37
CA THR A 70 4.79 -3.13 -4.43
C THR A 70 3.99 -2.03 -3.78
N TYR A 71 4.39 -1.63 -2.58
CA TYR A 71 3.72 -0.64 -1.75
C TYR A 71 4.69 0.48 -1.43
N SER A 72 4.25 1.72 -1.60
CA SER A 72 5.07 2.91 -1.32
C SER A 72 4.26 3.95 -0.58
N VAL A 73 4.96 4.80 0.18
CA VAL A 73 4.36 5.88 0.94
C VAL A 73 4.99 7.20 0.48
N ASN A 74 4.16 8.21 0.29
CA ASN A 74 4.63 9.55 -0.08
C ASN A 74 5.15 10.29 1.17
N LEU A 75 6.43 10.57 1.18
CA LEU A 75 7.12 11.35 2.22
C LEU A 75 7.82 12.57 1.62
N GLY A 76 7.18 13.22 0.64
CA GLY A 76 7.77 14.23 -0.23
C GLY A 76 8.14 13.63 -1.59
N ASP A 77 8.45 12.37 -1.62
CA ASP A 77 8.54 11.48 -2.76
C ASP A 77 8.03 10.11 -2.32
N PHE A 78 7.84 9.19 -3.25
CA PHE A 78 7.38 7.84 -2.91
C PHE A 78 8.57 6.95 -2.54
N TYR A 79 8.51 6.39 -1.34
CA TYR A 79 9.50 5.43 -0.84
C TYR A 79 8.88 4.06 -0.65
N ASN A 80 9.58 3.02 -1.07
CA ASN A 80 9.11 1.65 -0.96
C ASN A 80 8.97 1.27 0.53
N LEU A 81 7.84 0.68 0.89
CA LEU A 81 7.55 0.29 2.27
C LEU A 81 8.64 -0.62 2.86
N GLN A 82 9.22 -1.50 2.06
CA GLN A 82 10.28 -2.40 2.52
C GLN A 82 11.51 -1.66 3.04
N THR A 83 11.76 -0.45 2.55
CA THR A 83 12.89 0.37 3.00
C THR A 83 12.56 1.23 4.22
N LEU A 84 11.29 1.34 4.57
CA LEU A 84 10.80 2.21 5.64
C LEU A 84 10.60 1.49 6.98
N VAL A 85 10.60 0.18 6.99
CA VAL A 85 10.33 -0.63 8.17
C VAL A 85 11.55 -1.47 8.54
N PRO A 86 11.65 -1.92 9.81
CA PRO A 86 12.75 -2.82 10.22
C PRO A 86 12.78 -4.12 9.41
N ASN A 87 13.95 -4.74 9.28
CA ASN A 87 14.14 -5.92 8.44
C ASN A 87 13.17 -7.06 8.76
N LYS A 88 12.91 -7.34 10.02
CA LYS A 88 11.98 -8.40 10.38
C LYS A 88 10.55 -8.08 9.98
N VAL A 89 10.17 -6.82 10.06
CA VAL A 89 8.84 -6.36 9.64
C VAL A 89 8.71 -6.42 8.13
N SER A 90 9.77 -6.06 7.39
CA SER A 90 9.76 -6.08 5.92
C SER A 90 9.52 -7.49 5.37
N GLN A 91 9.90 -8.53 6.11
CA GLN A 91 9.66 -9.92 5.70
C GLN A 91 8.18 -10.30 5.70
N ARG A 92 7.34 -9.53 6.37
CA ARG A 92 5.88 -9.73 6.37
C ARG A 92 5.21 -9.14 5.15
N ILE A 93 5.91 -8.29 4.39
CA ILE A 93 5.37 -7.68 3.17
C ILE A 93 5.45 -8.71 2.05
N SER A 94 4.32 -8.99 1.43
CA SER A 94 4.23 -9.92 0.32
C SER A 94 4.03 -9.18 -0.99
N SER A 95 4.65 -9.66 -2.06
CA SER A 95 4.44 -9.13 -3.42
C SER A 95 3.29 -9.82 -4.15
N GLY A 96 2.64 -10.79 -3.52
CA GLY A 96 1.55 -11.55 -4.15
C GLY A 96 0.31 -10.74 -4.43
N ILE A 97 -0.45 -11.17 -5.42
CA ILE A 97 -1.65 -10.48 -5.90
C ILE A 97 -2.94 -11.09 -5.38
N ASN A 98 -2.86 -12.12 -4.53
CA ASN A 98 -4.03 -12.73 -3.91
C ASN A 98 -4.46 -11.96 -2.65
N LYS A 99 -5.66 -12.25 -2.17
CA LYS A 99 -6.25 -11.56 -1.02
C LYS A 99 -5.37 -11.62 0.23
N GLU A 100 -4.87 -12.79 0.57
CA GLU A 100 -4.08 -12.99 1.79
C GLU A 100 -2.79 -12.17 1.77
N ASP A 101 -2.09 -12.19 0.64
CA ASP A 101 -0.83 -11.46 0.48
C ASP A 101 -1.06 -9.94 0.52
N ILE A 102 -2.12 -9.47 -0.13
CA ILE A 102 -2.48 -8.04 -0.09
C ILE A 102 -2.82 -7.63 1.34
N GLN A 103 -3.62 -8.40 2.06
CA GLN A 103 -4.01 -8.08 3.42
C GLN A 103 -2.79 -8.03 4.37
N LYS A 104 -1.84 -8.96 4.24
CA LYS A 104 -0.60 -8.94 5.01
C LYS A 104 0.21 -7.67 4.78
N SER A 105 0.32 -7.26 3.53
CA SER A 105 1.07 -6.05 3.17
C SER A 105 0.37 -4.78 3.66
N LEU A 106 -0.96 -4.73 3.56
CA LEU A 106 -1.74 -3.60 4.08
C LEU A 106 -1.63 -3.49 5.60
N GLU A 107 -1.54 -4.62 6.29
CA GLU A 107 -1.33 -4.62 7.74
C GLU A 107 0.01 -3.98 8.12
N VAL A 108 1.09 -4.34 7.42
CA VAL A 108 2.41 -3.72 7.64
C VAL A 108 2.37 -2.23 7.30
N LEU A 109 1.75 -1.88 6.19
CA LEU A 109 1.57 -0.48 5.77
C LEU A 109 0.83 0.30 6.87
N ASP A 110 -0.25 -0.24 7.41
CA ASP A 110 -1.04 0.40 8.46
C ASP A 110 -0.21 0.59 9.74
N GLU A 111 0.55 -0.42 10.15
CA GLU A 111 1.45 -0.31 11.31
C GLU A 111 2.45 0.83 11.12
N TYR A 112 3.02 0.95 9.92
CA TYR A 112 3.96 2.03 9.61
C TYR A 112 3.28 3.41 9.69
N LEU A 113 2.10 3.54 9.11
CA LEU A 113 1.35 4.80 9.12
C LEU A 113 0.97 5.22 10.53
N ILE A 114 0.53 4.28 11.37
CA ILE A 114 0.21 4.53 12.78
C ILE A 114 1.47 4.98 13.53
N TRP A 115 2.60 4.35 13.29
CA TRP A 115 3.86 4.73 13.89
C TRP A 115 4.24 6.18 13.57
N ARG A 116 3.93 6.65 12.36
CA ARG A 116 4.21 8.03 11.94
C ARG A 116 3.20 9.05 12.45
N MET A 117 2.05 8.62 12.92
CA MET A 117 0.99 9.54 13.35
C MET A 117 1.37 10.30 14.62
N THR A 118 0.94 11.57 14.68
CA THR A 118 0.93 12.33 15.94
C THR A 118 -0.17 11.80 16.86
N ASP A 119 -0.08 12.14 18.15
CA ASP A 119 -1.14 11.79 19.11
C ASP A 119 -2.48 12.36 18.69
N ALA A 120 -2.47 13.59 18.16
CA ALA A 120 -3.70 14.23 17.68
C ALA A 120 -4.35 13.45 16.54
N GLN A 121 -3.55 12.98 15.57
CA GLN A 121 -4.05 12.14 14.48
C GLN A 121 -4.62 10.82 14.99
N LYS A 122 -3.94 10.17 15.92
CA LYS A 122 -4.43 8.92 16.52
C LYS A 122 -5.76 9.11 17.20
N LYS A 123 -5.95 10.22 17.93
CA LYS A 123 -7.22 10.52 18.58
C LYS A 123 -8.37 10.67 17.59
N VAL A 124 -8.13 11.32 16.46
CA VAL A 124 -9.16 11.49 15.41
C VAL A 124 -9.70 10.15 14.93
N PHE A 125 -8.84 9.15 14.83
CA PHE A 125 -9.22 7.84 14.30
C PHE A 125 -9.46 6.77 15.38
N GLY A 126 -9.47 7.18 16.66
CA GLY A 126 -9.73 6.26 17.77
C GLY A 126 -8.61 5.24 17.99
N ILE A 127 -7.39 5.57 17.61
CA ILE A 127 -6.23 4.69 17.78
C ILE A 127 -5.64 4.93 19.16
N PRO A 128 -5.43 3.87 19.98
CA PRO A 128 -4.78 4.02 21.28
C PRO A 128 -3.39 4.66 21.15
N LEU A 129 -3.07 5.62 22.03
CA LEU A 129 -1.79 6.34 21.97
C LEU A 129 -0.60 5.43 22.33
N ASP A 130 -0.85 4.39 23.09
CA ASP A 130 0.16 3.42 23.55
C ASP A 130 0.22 2.17 22.67
N LYS A 131 -0.45 2.18 21.51
CA LYS A 131 -0.42 1.03 20.59
C LYS A 131 1.00 0.79 20.08
N GLU A 132 1.52 -0.37 20.38
CA GLU A 132 2.82 -0.80 19.85
C GLU A 132 2.66 -1.25 18.39
N VAL A 133 3.52 -0.71 17.53
CA VAL A 133 3.57 -1.04 16.10
C VAL A 133 5.04 -1.17 15.69
N LEU A 134 5.28 -1.85 14.58
CA LEU A 134 6.61 -2.06 14.00
C LEU A 134 7.58 -2.76 14.98
N LYS A 135 7.04 -3.62 15.80
CA LYS A 135 7.84 -4.34 16.79
C LYS A 135 8.73 -5.36 16.11
N GLU A 136 10.03 -5.27 16.40
CA GLU A 136 11.04 -6.18 15.92
C GLU A 136 11.41 -7.14 17.06
N ASP A 137 10.91 -8.37 16.97
CA ASP A 137 11.18 -9.42 17.96
C ASP A 137 12.36 -10.30 17.56
#